data_bf47800cd93ba184e5935db4a766cf5d
#
_entry.id   bf47800cd93ba184e5935db4a766cf5d
#
_cell.length_a   1.000
_cell.length_b   1.000
_cell.length_c   1.000
_cell.angle_alpha   90.00
_cell.angle_beta   90.00
_cell.angle_gamma   90.00
#
_symmetry.space_group_name_H-M   'P 1'
#
loop_
_entity.id
_entity.type
_entity.pdbx_description
1 polymer ?
#
loop_
_entity_poly.entity_id
_entity_poly.type
_entity_poly.pdbx_seq_one_letter_code
_entity_poly.pdbx_strand_id
1 'polypeptide(L)'
;MNILVVDDEYYIVKNIIETTDWSALGIEQAFPAYSASQAKRIFEGSQDIDILLTDIEMPRETGLQLVEWLHENDFHPIVLVLTGHQRFDYAQEALNLHIFSYLLKPIDPDQLMEKLAAAVQEVKKNAWYEKERLNMEEHLSTDTSDPISVIKDYIRSHLSDPDLGRTSIAEEIHMNPDYLSHIFSTKAGASLSSYIMDERMAAAKRLLATTSFSPQQICDQIGIANVSYFYRQFKKSSGVTPQQYRERHFHG
;
A
#
# COMPACT_ATOMS: atom_id res chain seq x y z
N MET A 1 13.89 -17.17 1.65
CA MET A 1 13.01 -16.35 2.52
C MET A 1 13.21 -16.76 3.96
N ASN A 2 13.45 -15.80 4.85
CA ASN A 2 13.85 -16.09 6.23
C ASN A 2 12.92 -15.39 7.22
N ILE A 3 12.71 -16.03 8.37
CA ILE A 3 11.93 -15.47 9.47
C ILE A 3 12.76 -15.37 10.75
N LEU A 4 12.56 -14.29 11.51
CA LEU A 4 13.09 -14.13 12.85
C LEU A 4 11.94 -14.24 13.85
N VAL A 5 12.06 -15.14 14.83
CA VAL A 5 11.10 -15.35 15.92
C VAL A 5 11.72 -14.82 17.20
N VAL A 6 11.06 -13.83 17.83
CA VAL A 6 11.58 -13.11 18.99
C VAL A 6 10.60 -13.18 20.15
N ASP A 7 11.01 -13.75 21.26
CA ASP A 7 10.24 -13.82 22.51
C ASP A 7 11.22 -14.09 23.65
N ASP A 8 11.07 -13.46 24.80
CA ASP A 8 11.95 -13.69 25.95
C ASP A 8 11.69 -15.05 26.63
N GLU A 9 10.53 -15.65 26.36
CA GLU A 9 10.18 -16.99 26.80
C GLU A 9 10.79 -18.06 25.84
N TYR A 10 11.92 -18.63 26.22
CA TYR A 10 12.64 -19.66 25.46
C TYR A 10 11.73 -20.77 24.91
N TYR A 11 10.79 -21.24 25.72
CA TYR A 11 9.91 -22.35 25.32
C TYR A 11 8.91 -21.96 24.22
N ILE A 12 8.49 -20.70 24.16
CA ILE A 12 7.61 -20.19 23.10
C ILE A 12 8.38 -20.20 21.78
N VAL A 13 9.55 -19.57 21.73
CA VAL A 13 10.40 -19.56 20.53
C VAL A 13 10.72 -20.96 20.05
N LYS A 14 11.16 -21.83 20.99
CA LYS A 14 11.47 -23.22 20.66
C LYS A 14 10.29 -23.96 20.09
N ASN A 15 9.12 -23.86 20.72
CA ASN A 15 7.91 -24.53 20.25
C ASN A 15 7.54 -24.06 18.85
N ILE A 16 7.49 -22.74 18.59
CA ILE A 16 7.17 -22.21 17.26
C ILE A 16 8.15 -22.73 16.21
N ILE A 17 9.47 -22.71 16.49
CA ILE A 17 10.48 -23.14 15.53
C ILE A 17 10.42 -24.64 15.25
N GLU A 18 10.17 -25.47 16.26
CA GLU A 18 10.19 -26.94 16.13
C GLU A 18 8.86 -27.50 15.57
N THR A 19 7.72 -26.82 15.79
CA THR A 19 6.40 -27.37 15.43
C THR A 19 5.82 -26.78 14.14
N THR A 20 6.34 -25.65 13.66
CA THR A 20 5.86 -25.02 12.41
C THR A 20 6.46 -25.69 11.18
N ASP A 21 5.63 -26.04 10.20
CA ASP A 21 6.10 -26.55 8.91
C ASP A 21 6.57 -25.39 8.02
N TRP A 22 7.81 -24.97 8.20
CA TRP A 22 8.43 -23.89 7.45
C TRP A 22 8.54 -24.20 5.96
N SER A 23 8.72 -25.49 5.61
CA SER A 23 8.85 -25.89 4.21
C SER A 23 7.54 -25.74 3.44
N ALA A 24 6.40 -26.01 4.06
CA ALA A 24 5.07 -25.77 3.48
C ALA A 24 4.82 -24.29 3.19
N LEU A 25 5.43 -23.39 3.96
CA LEU A 25 5.37 -21.93 3.77
C LEU A 25 6.39 -21.39 2.76
N GLY A 26 7.39 -22.20 2.37
CA GLY A 26 8.51 -21.76 1.54
C GLY A 26 9.50 -20.87 2.29
N ILE A 27 9.56 -21.01 3.62
CA ILE A 27 10.55 -20.36 4.48
C ILE A 27 11.78 -21.28 4.58
N GLU A 28 12.95 -20.73 4.27
CA GLU A 28 14.19 -21.51 4.23
C GLU A 28 14.82 -21.66 5.61
N GLN A 29 14.81 -20.58 6.37
CA GLN A 29 15.39 -20.58 7.72
C GLN A 29 14.53 -19.79 8.71
N ALA A 30 14.38 -20.32 9.92
CA ALA A 30 13.75 -19.68 11.05
C ALA A 30 14.81 -19.44 12.14
N PHE A 31 15.07 -18.18 12.46
CA PHE A 31 16.07 -17.78 13.43
C PHE A 31 15.42 -17.50 14.79
N PRO A 32 15.98 -17.99 15.89
CA PRO A 32 15.53 -17.63 17.23
C PRO A 32 16.22 -16.37 17.75
N ALA A 33 15.47 -15.53 18.47
CA ALA A 33 16.03 -14.50 19.33
C ALA A 33 15.24 -14.44 20.65
N TYR A 34 15.91 -14.11 21.73
CA TYR A 34 15.33 -14.12 23.08
C TYR A 34 15.35 -12.72 23.70
N SER A 35 15.55 -11.71 22.89
CA SER A 35 15.46 -10.29 23.29
C SER A 35 15.54 -9.39 22.03
N ALA A 36 15.05 -8.16 22.15
CA ALA A 36 15.20 -7.14 21.11
C ALA A 36 16.68 -6.88 20.76
N SER A 37 17.59 -6.85 21.75
CA SER A 37 19.02 -6.67 21.51
C SER A 37 19.66 -7.83 20.70
N GLN A 38 19.16 -9.05 20.85
CA GLN A 38 19.61 -10.17 20.04
C GLN A 38 19.04 -10.08 18.61
N ALA A 39 17.78 -9.71 18.48
CA ALA A 39 17.13 -9.48 17.20
C ALA A 39 17.87 -8.41 16.36
N LYS A 40 18.20 -7.26 16.97
CA LYS A 40 18.97 -6.19 16.32
C LYS A 40 20.29 -6.69 15.75
N ARG A 41 21.06 -7.48 16.51
CA ARG A 41 22.32 -8.07 16.02
C ARG A 41 22.14 -9.02 14.86
N ILE A 42 20.99 -9.71 14.77
CA ILE A 42 20.68 -10.59 13.64
C ILE A 42 20.39 -9.76 12.40
N PHE A 43 19.64 -8.65 12.53
CA PHE A 43 19.37 -7.71 11.43
C PHE A 43 20.64 -6.98 10.97
N GLU A 44 21.53 -6.60 11.88
CA GLU A 44 22.83 -5.98 11.55
C GLU A 44 23.83 -6.97 10.92
N GLY A 45 23.57 -8.25 11.07
CA GLY A 45 24.35 -9.33 10.42
C GLY A 45 24.04 -9.45 8.92
N SER A 46 24.77 -10.34 8.25
CA SER A 46 24.59 -10.56 6.79
C SER A 46 23.36 -11.42 6.43
N GLN A 47 22.34 -11.45 7.26
CA GLN A 47 21.16 -12.30 7.07
C GLN A 47 19.96 -11.46 6.66
N ASP A 48 19.43 -11.75 5.47
CA ASP A 48 18.20 -11.12 5.00
C ASP A 48 17.02 -11.72 5.75
N ILE A 49 16.36 -10.95 6.60
CA ILE A 49 15.15 -11.32 7.32
C ILE A 49 13.94 -10.68 6.64
N ASP A 50 13.10 -11.51 6.06
CA ASP A 50 11.90 -11.09 5.33
C ASP A 50 10.68 -10.92 6.24
N ILE A 51 10.60 -11.73 7.31
CA ILE A 51 9.47 -11.75 8.24
C ILE A 51 10.00 -11.66 9.67
N LEU A 52 9.37 -10.83 10.49
CA LEU A 52 9.59 -10.73 11.94
C LEU A 52 8.32 -11.19 12.65
N LEU A 53 8.44 -12.20 13.52
CA LEU A 53 7.42 -12.58 14.50
C LEU A 53 7.97 -12.23 15.90
N THR A 54 7.40 -11.22 16.57
CA THR A 54 7.93 -10.74 17.85
C THR A 54 6.88 -10.66 18.94
N ASP A 55 7.24 -11.01 20.17
CA ASP A 55 6.41 -10.64 21.31
C ASP A 55 6.42 -9.13 21.53
N ILE A 56 5.31 -8.58 22.00
CA ILE A 56 5.23 -7.16 22.38
C ILE A 56 5.91 -6.94 23.73
N GLU A 57 5.61 -7.78 24.72
CA GLU A 57 6.01 -7.57 26.12
C GLU A 57 7.30 -8.32 26.42
N MET A 58 8.44 -7.72 26.15
CA MET A 58 9.75 -8.26 26.50
C MET A 58 10.48 -7.37 27.54
N PRO A 59 11.35 -7.94 28.38
CA PRO A 59 12.13 -7.18 29.35
C PRO A 59 13.06 -6.17 28.68
N ARG A 60 13.14 -4.96 29.24
CA ARG A 60 14.00 -3.83 28.83
C ARG A 60 13.55 -3.10 27.57
N GLU A 61 13.17 -3.81 26.54
CA GLU A 61 12.78 -3.23 25.26
C GLU A 61 11.64 -4.04 24.65
N THR A 62 10.54 -3.38 24.32
CA THR A 62 9.35 -4.04 23.78
C THR A 62 9.53 -4.43 22.31
N GLY A 63 8.69 -5.35 21.80
CA GLY A 63 8.65 -5.69 20.37
C GLY A 63 8.30 -4.49 19.49
N LEU A 64 7.47 -3.55 19.97
CA LEU A 64 7.14 -2.33 19.24
C LEU A 64 8.35 -1.40 19.10
N GLN A 65 9.13 -1.21 20.17
CA GLN A 65 10.39 -0.48 20.12
C GLN A 65 11.44 -1.12 19.21
N LEU A 66 11.43 -2.46 19.12
CA LEU A 66 12.25 -3.16 18.13
C LEU A 66 11.81 -2.80 16.70
N VAL A 67 10.51 -2.74 16.42
CA VAL A 67 9.98 -2.37 15.10
C VAL A 67 10.30 -0.90 14.76
N GLU A 68 10.18 0.01 15.71
CA GLU A 68 10.60 1.41 15.53
C GLU A 68 12.08 1.49 15.13
N TRP A 69 12.94 0.79 15.88
CA TRP A 69 14.37 0.74 15.57
C TRP A 69 14.65 0.16 14.17
N LEU A 70 13.89 -0.86 13.74
CA LEU A 70 14.04 -1.42 12.39
C LEU A 70 13.75 -0.36 11.32
N HIS A 71 12.67 0.40 11.47
CA HIS A 71 12.32 1.48 10.53
C HIS A 71 13.37 2.60 10.50
N GLU A 72 13.91 2.97 11.67
CA GLU A 72 14.98 3.98 11.77
C GLU A 72 16.30 3.54 11.11
N ASN A 73 16.50 2.23 10.92
CA ASN A 73 17.71 1.66 10.32
C ASN A 73 17.45 1.03 8.93
N ASP A 74 16.37 1.44 8.24
CA ASP A 74 15.99 1.00 6.89
C ASP A 74 15.76 -0.53 6.74
N PHE A 75 15.39 -1.22 7.81
CA PHE A 75 14.93 -2.60 7.76
C PHE A 75 13.39 -2.64 7.66
N HIS A 76 12.86 -3.34 6.67
CA HIS A 76 11.43 -3.40 6.40
C HIS A 76 10.88 -4.83 6.29
N PRO A 77 11.05 -5.69 7.30
CA PRO A 77 10.44 -7.01 7.30
C PRO A 77 8.91 -6.91 7.40
N ILE A 78 8.20 -7.93 6.96
CA ILE A 78 6.77 -8.07 7.30
C ILE A 78 6.65 -8.45 8.77
N VAL A 79 6.00 -7.59 9.56
CA VAL A 79 5.96 -7.73 11.02
C VAL A 79 4.65 -8.35 11.49
N LEU A 80 4.76 -9.48 12.22
CA LEU A 80 3.66 -10.05 13.01
C LEU A 80 4.01 -9.92 14.49
N VAL A 81 3.02 -9.61 15.32
CA VAL A 81 3.24 -9.49 16.76
C VAL A 81 2.45 -10.51 17.56
N LEU A 82 3.08 -11.04 18.60
CA LEU A 82 2.47 -11.88 19.63
C LEU A 82 2.06 -11.00 20.80
N THR A 83 0.88 -11.23 21.38
CA THR A 83 0.41 -10.47 22.53
C THR A 83 -0.35 -11.35 23.51
N GLY A 84 -0.06 -11.20 24.81
CA GLY A 84 -0.77 -11.89 25.89
C GLY A 84 -2.09 -11.24 26.30
N HIS A 85 -2.33 -9.99 25.92
CA HIS A 85 -3.50 -9.22 26.36
C HIS A 85 -4.09 -8.40 25.21
N GLN A 86 -5.42 -8.30 25.16
CA GLN A 86 -6.14 -7.34 24.32
C GLN A 86 -6.04 -5.92 24.94
N ARG A 87 -4.84 -5.32 24.95
CA ARG A 87 -4.69 -3.94 25.41
C ARG A 87 -4.87 -3.00 24.22
N PHE A 88 -5.88 -2.18 24.33
CA PHE A 88 -6.25 -1.18 23.29
C PHE A 88 -5.13 -0.18 23.02
N ASP A 89 -4.26 0.05 24.01
CA ASP A 89 -3.14 1.00 23.93
C ASP A 89 -2.10 0.59 22.87
N TYR A 90 -1.80 -0.70 22.75
CA TYR A 90 -0.87 -1.21 21.74
C TYR A 90 -1.44 -1.21 20.30
N ALA A 91 -2.78 -1.26 20.16
CA ALA A 91 -3.40 -1.24 18.85
C ALA A 91 -3.23 0.11 18.13
N GLN A 92 -3.21 1.22 18.88
CA GLN A 92 -3.03 2.55 18.30
C GLN A 92 -1.56 2.82 17.92
N GLU A 93 -0.60 2.37 18.72
CA GLU A 93 0.83 2.47 18.45
C GLU A 93 1.23 1.60 17.25
N ALA A 94 0.69 0.41 17.19
CA ALA A 94 0.91 -0.55 16.12
C ALA A 94 0.33 -0.13 14.74
N LEU A 95 -0.76 0.64 14.70
CA LEU A 95 -1.27 1.23 13.46
C LEU A 95 -0.27 2.19 12.83
N ASN A 96 0.51 2.91 13.64
CA ASN A 96 1.54 3.83 13.17
C ASN A 96 2.79 3.07 12.67
N LEU A 97 3.02 1.86 13.16
CA LEU A 97 4.20 1.04 12.85
C LEU A 97 3.99 0.05 11.69
N HIS A 98 2.86 0.13 10.98
CA HIS A 98 2.54 -0.73 9.83
C HIS A 98 2.66 -2.24 10.14
N ILE A 99 2.24 -2.65 11.34
CA ILE A 99 2.23 -4.06 11.74
C ILE A 99 1.24 -4.82 10.85
N PHE A 100 1.72 -5.90 10.23
CA PHE A 100 0.93 -6.68 9.28
C PHE A 100 -0.19 -7.46 9.95
N SER A 101 0.08 -8.10 11.09
CA SER A 101 -0.93 -8.89 11.81
C SER A 101 -0.58 -9.14 13.28
N TYR A 102 -1.60 -9.54 14.05
CA TYR A 102 -1.52 -9.89 15.47
C TYR A 102 -1.92 -11.33 15.71
N LEU A 103 -1.29 -11.94 16.71
CA LEU A 103 -1.60 -13.27 17.23
C LEU A 103 -1.72 -13.20 18.75
N LEU A 104 -2.79 -13.75 19.29
CA LEU A 104 -2.98 -13.81 20.74
C LEU A 104 -2.29 -15.04 21.33
N LYS A 105 -1.65 -14.86 22.49
CA LYS A 105 -1.20 -15.99 23.32
C LYS A 105 -2.39 -16.49 24.19
N PRO A 106 -2.59 -17.81 24.34
CA PRO A 106 -1.78 -18.90 23.79
C PRO A 106 -1.95 -19.03 22.27
N ILE A 107 -0.83 -19.27 21.59
CA ILE A 107 -0.80 -19.31 20.13
C ILE A 107 -1.52 -20.55 19.60
N ASP A 108 -2.54 -20.33 18.80
CA ASP A 108 -3.22 -21.37 18.04
C ASP A 108 -2.37 -21.71 16.81
N PRO A 109 -1.91 -22.99 16.62
CA PRO A 109 -1.08 -23.37 15.50
C PRO A 109 -1.72 -23.11 14.13
N ASP A 110 -3.03 -23.30 13.99
CA ASP A 110 -3.73 -23.09 12.72
C ASP A 110 -3.78 -21.60 12.38
N GLN A 111 -4.05 -20.73 13.37
CA GLN A 111 -3.98 -19.29 13.20
C GLN A 111 -2.56 -18.80 12.88
N LEU A 112 -1.55 -19.36 13.53
CA LEU A 112 -0.15 -19.03 13.22
C LEU A 112 0.18 -19.35 11.77
N MET A 113 -0.17 -20.54 11.30
CA MET A 113 0.05 -20.97 9.91
C MET A 113 -0.68 -20.07 8.91
N GLU A 114 -1.94 -19.70 9.18
CA GLU A 114 -2.72 -18.78 8.34
C GLU A 114 -2.03 -17.42 8.22
N LYS A 115 -1.62 -16.83 9.35
CA LYS A 115 -0.99 -15.50 9.37
C LYS A 115 0.39 -15.50 8.73
N LEU A 116 1.18 -16.55 8.95
CA LEU A 116 2.48 -16.72 8.28
C LEU A 116 2.31 -16.90 6.77
N ALA A 117 1.32 -17.69 6.32
CA ALA A 117 1.04 -17.84 4.89
C ALA A 117 0.67 -16.49 4.24
N ALA A 118 -0.14 -15.68 4.90
CA ALA A 118 -0.48 -14.34 4.44
C ALA A 118 0.75 -13.42 4.38
N ALA A 119 1.62 -13.46 5.40
CA ALA A 119 2.88 -12.70 5.43
C ALA A 119 3.82 -13.10 4.28
N VAL A 120 3.96 -14.38 4.02
CA VAL A 120 4.74 -14.91 2.89
C VAL A 120 4.22 -14.39 1.54
N GLN A 121 2.89 -14.32 1.36
CA GLN A 121 2.33 -13.74 0.13
C GLN A 121 2.65 -12.24 0.01
N GLU A 122 2.63 -11.49 1.12
CA GLU A 122 2.98 -10.06 1.10
C GLU A 122 4.48 -9.85 0.80
N VAL A 123 5.38 -10.67 1.35
CA VAL A 123 6.81 -10.65 0.99
C VAL A 123 7.00 -10.89 -0.51
N LYS A 124 6.34 -11.92 -1.07
CA LYS A 124 6.43 -12.23 -2.52
C LYS A 124 5.90 -11.09 -3.38
N LYS A 125 4.83 -10.47 -2.96
CA LYS A 125 4.22 -9.32 -3.64
C LYS A 125 5.15 -8.09 -3.62
N ASN A 126 5.78 -7.80 -2.48
CA ASN A 126 6.73 -6.69 -2.36
C ASN A 126 7.98 -6.94 -3.23
N ALA A 127 8.54 -8.15 -3.22
CA ALA A 127 9.66 -8.53 -4.08
C ALA A 127 9.30 -8.42 -5.57
N TRP A 128 8.07 -8.78 -5.94
CA TRP A 128 7.58 -8.60 -7.30
C TRP A 128 7.46 -7.12 -7.69
N TYR A 129 6.96 -6.25 -6.79
CA TYR A 129 6.90 -4.81 -7.02
C TYR A 129 8.29 -4.18 -7.20
N GLU A 130 9.26 -4.60 -6.39
CA GLU A 130 10.65 -4.15 -6.55
C GLU A 130 11.26 -4.57 -7.89
N LYS A 131 11.00 -5.79 -8.32
CA LYS A 131 11.43 -6.26 -9.64
C LYS A 131 10.82 -5.43 -10.78
N GLU A 132 9.50 -5.14 -10.70
CA GLU A 132 8.83 -4.30 -11.69
C GLU A 132 9.39 -2.87 -11.69
N ARG A 133 9.72 -2.32 -10.50
CA ARG A 133 10.36 -1.01 -10.38
C ARG A 133 11.71 -0.98 -11.10
N LEU A 134 12.56 -1.97 -10.87
CA LEU A 134 13.87 -2.06 -11.52
C LEU A 134 13.76 -2.20 -13.05
N ASN A 135 12.83 -3.04 -13.54
CA ASN A 135 12.57 -3.18 -14.97
C ASN A 135 12.13 -1.85 -15.60
N MET A 136 11.30 -1.08 -14.88
CA MET A 136 10.83 0.22 -15.36
C MET A 136 11.96 1.26 -15.40
N GLU A 137 12.80 1.31 -14.38
CA GLU A 137 13.96 2.23 -14.34
C GLU A 137 14.93 1.95 -15.50
N GLU A 138 15.11 0.69 -15.88
CA GLU A 138 15.92 0.28 -17.03
C GLU A 138 15.31 0.75 -18.36
N HIS A 139 13.98 0.75 -18.48
CA HIS A 139 13.28 1.18 -19.70
C HIS A 139 13.09 2.71 -19.80
N LEU A 140 12.99 3.41 -18.67
CA LEU A 140 12.85 4.88 -18.59
C LEU A 140 14.18 5.62 -18.53
N SER A 141 15.32 4.94 -18.55
CA SER A 141 16.66 5.53 -18.42
C SER A 141 17.06 6.51 -19.55
N THR A 142 16.16 6.84 -20.47
CA THR A 142 16.35 7.86 -21.50
C THR A 142 15.63 9.19 -21.23
N ASP A 143 14.75 9.27 -20.23
CA ASP A 143 14.04 10.51 -19.91
C ASP A 143 13.97 10.70 -18.39
N THR A 144 14.46 11.83 -17.89
CA THR A 144 14.62 12.19 -16.45
C THR A 144 13.28 12.48 -15.75
N SER A 145 12.15 12.07 -16.29
CA SER A 145 10.81 12.39 -15.76
C SER A 145 10.41 11.41 -14.64
N ASP A 146 9.96 11.94 -13.50
CA ASP A 146 9.36 11.12 -12.44
C ASP A 146 8.18 10.30 -13.01
N PRO A 147 8.13 8.98 -12.83
CA PRO A 147 7.07 8.11 -13.35
C PRO A 147 5.66 8.59 -13.03
N ILE A 148 5.47 9.16 -11.85
CA ILE A 148 4.16 9.72 -11.44
C ILE A 148 3.79 10.94 -12.27
N SER A 149 4.76 11.76 -12.66
CA SER A 149 4.52 12.88 -13.57
C SER A 149 4.04 12.39 -14.93
N VAL A 150 4.70 11.40 -15.51
CA VAL A 150 4.31 10.79 -16.80
C VAL A 150 2.88 10.24 -16.75
N ILE A 151 2.54 9.49 -15.69
CA ILE A 151 1.20 8.96 -15.48
C ILE A 151 0.16 10.09 -15.40
N LYS A 152 0.43 11.13 -14.62
CA LYS A 152 -0.47 12.28 -14.44
C LYS A 152 -0.68 13.04 -15.75
N ASP A 153 0.37 13.23 -16.54
CA ASP A 153 0.29 13.92 -17.81
C ASP A 153 -0.48 13.11 -18.86
N TYR A 154 -0.28 11.79 -18.88
CA TYR A 154 -1.08 10.89 -19.69
C TYR A 154 -2.57 10.95 -19.31
N ILE A 155 -2.90 10.89 -18.02
CA ILE A 155 -4.29 11.02 -17.55
C ILE A 155 -4.90 12.33 -18.02
N ARG A 156 -4.20 13.45 -17.87
CA ARG A 156 -4.72 14.79 -18.25
C ARG A 156 -4.97 14.92 -19.75
N SER A 157 -4.13 14.31 -20.58
CA SER A 157 -4.28 14.34 -22.02
C SER A 157 -5.39 13.42 -22.55
N HIS A 158 -5.83 12.41 -21.76
CA HIS A 158 -6.81 11.41 -22.19
C HIS A 158 -8.11 11.43 -21.36
N LEU A 159 -8.42 12.54 -20.67
CA LEU A 159 -9.61 12.64 -19.79
C LEU A 159 -10.94 12.39 -20.51
N SER A 160 -11.01 12.67 -21.81
CA SER A 160 -12.22 12.46 -22.63
C SER A 160 -12.46 10.99 -22.98
N ASP A 161 -11.50 10.10 -22.77
CA ASP A 161 -11.67 8.68 -23.01
C ASP A 161 -12.50 8.04 -21.89
N PRO A 162 -13.69 7.47 -22.18
CA PRO A 162 -14.50 6.79 -21.18
C PRO A 162 -13.82 5.57 -20.56
N ASP A 163 -12.95 4.90 -21.32
CA ASP A 163 -12.24 3.69 -20.93
C ASP A 163 -10.90 3.97 -20.24
N LEU A 164 -10.58 5.27 -20.01
CA LEU A 164 -9.39 5.65 -19.27
C LEU A 164 -9.41 5.06 -17.87
N GLY A 165 -8.49 4.15 -17.61
CA GLY A 165 -8.40 3.43 -16.36
C GLY A 165 -7.07 2.72 -16.18
N ARG A 166 -7.00 1.89 -15.15
CA ARG A 166 -5.78 1.16 -14.78
C ARG A 166 -5.16 0.39 -15.93
N THR A 167 -5.97 -0.34 -16.67
CA THR A 167 -5.50 -1.22 -17.75
C THR A 167 -5.02 -0.42 -18.94
N SER A 168 -5.81 0.54 -19.43
CA SER A 168 -5.44 1.35 -20.60
C SER A 168 -4.19 2.20 -20.34
N ILE A 169 -4.06 2.78 -19.13
CA ILE A 169 -2.86 3.53 -18.75
C ILE A 169 -1.64 2.61 -18.70
N ALA A 170 -1.79 1.43 -18.06
CA ALA A 170 -0.69 0.49 -17.90
C ALA A 170 -0.18 -0.05 -19.25
N GLU A 171 -1.07 -0.33 -20.19
CA GLU A 171 -0.72 -0.74 -21.54
C GLU A 171 0.11 0.32 -22.29
N GLU A 172 -0.32 1.58 -22.22
CA GLU A 172 0.35 2.69 -22.90
C GLU A 172 1.75 2.98 -22.36
N ILE A 173 1.89 2.96 -21.04
CA ILE A 173 3.20 3.23 -20.42
C ILE A 173 4.04 1.97 -20.22
N HIS A 174 3.62 0.83 -20.80
CA HIS A 174 4.29 -0.47 -20.72
C HIS A 174 4.56 -0.94 -19.27
N MET A 175 3.58 -0.76 -18.40
CA MET A 175 3.66 -1.07 -16.98
C MET A 175 2.65 -2.17 -16.61
N ASN A 176 2.96 -2.96 -15.59
CA ASN A 176 1.95 -3.87 -15.04
C ASN A 176 0.82 -3.08 -14.33
N PRO A 177 -0.48 -3.39 -14.55
CA PRO A 177 -1.61 -2.65 -13.97
C PRO A 177 -1.64 -2.64 -12.44
N ASP A 178 -1.23 -3.73 -11.77
CA ASP A 178 -1.23 -3.81 -10.30
C ASP A 178 -0.07 -2.98 -9.73
N TYR A 179 1.10 -3.02 -10.37
CA TYR A 179 2.22 -2.18 -10.01
C TYR A 179 1.90 -0.69 -10.23
N LEU A 180 1.29 -0.31 -11.35
CA LEU A 180 0.81 1.05 -11.60
C LEU A 180 -0.08 1.55 -10.46
N SER A 181 -1.07 0.75 -10.05
CA SER A 181 -1.98 1.12 -8.97
C SER A 181 -1.26 1.29 -7.64
N HIS A 182 -0.32 0.40 -7.35
CA HIS A 182 0.48 0.43 -6.12
C HIS A 182 1.37 1.69 -6.07
N ILE A 183 2.21 1.90 -7.07
CA ILE A 183 3.14 3.04 -7.11
C ILE A 183 2.41 4.37 -7.12
N PHE A 184 1.29 4.46 -7.86
CA PHE A 184 0.49 5.67 -7.90
C PHE A 184 -0.13 5.99 -6.55
N SER A 185 -0.76 5.00 -5.89
CA SER A 185 -1.36 5.22 -4.56
C SER A 185 -0.33 5.57 -3.50
N THR A 186 0.83 4.93 -3.52
CA THR A 186 1.91 5.15 -2.55
C THR A 186 2.53 6.55 -2.72
N LYS A 187 2.83 6.96 -3.96
CA LYS A 187 3.51 8.24 -4.22
C LYS A 187 2.57 9.43 -4.37
N ALA A 188 1.35 9.22 -4.89
CA ALA A 188 0.37 10.30 -5.07
C ALA A 188 -0.57 10.48 -3.88
N GLY A 189 -0.59 9.55 -2.91
CA GLY A 189 -1.46 9.60 -1.72
C GLY A 189 -2.95 9.40 -2.01
N ALA A 190 -3.30 8.96 -3.22
CA ALA A 190 -4.69 8.73 -3.65
C ALA A 190 -4.74 7.58 -4.66
N SER A 191 -5.88 6.85 -4.72
CA SER A 191 -6.05 5.83 -5.74
C SER A 191 -6.08 6.43 -7.14
N LEU A 192 -5.60 5.68 -8.15
CA LEU A 192 -5.61 6.10 -9.55
C LEU A 192 -7.02 6.51 -10.02
N SER A 193 -8.04 5.73 -9.67
CA SER A 193 -9.43 6.02 -10.02
C SER A 193 -9.96 7.30 -9.37
N SER A 194 -9.57 7.58 -8.11
CA SER A 194 -9.92 8.84 -7.45
C SER A 194 -9.27 10.01 -8.15
N TYR A 195 -8.00 9.91 -8.47
CA TYR A 195 -7.26 10.97 -9.17
C TYR A 195 -7.86 11.28 -10.56
N ILE A 196 -8.18 10.25 -11.37
CA ILE A 196 -8.86 10.44 -12.66
C ILE A 196 -10.20 11.18 -12.46
N MET A 197 -10.99 10.79 -11.46
CA MET A 197 -12.27 11.44 -11.19
C MET A 197 -12.09 12.89 -10.77
N ASP A 198 -11.11 13.19 -9.93
CA ASP A 198 -10.82 14.56 -9.48
C ASP A 198 -10.37 15.46 -10.64
N GLU A 199 -9.53 14.96 -11.55
CA GLU A 199 -9.13 15.67 -12.77
C GLU A 199 -10.32 15.89 -13.72
N ARG A 200 -11.21 14.91 -13.88
CA ARG A 200 -12.47 15.04 -14.63
C ARG A 200 -13.38 16.11 -14.03
N MET A 201 -13.52 16.14 -12.71
CA MET A 201 -14.31 17.16 -12.03
C MET A 201 -13.67 18.55 -12.13
N ALA A 202 -12.35 18.65 -12.07
CA ALA A 202 -11.64 19.91 -12.31
C ALA A 202 -11.83 20.41 -13.75
N ALA A 203 -11.77 19.52 -14.75
CA ALA A 203 -12.06 19.86 -16.14
C ALA A 203 -13.53 20.32 -16.33
N ALA A 204 -14.48 19.61 -15.71
CA ALA A 204 -15.89 19.99 -15.73
C ALA A 204 -16.13 21.41 -15.16
N LYS A 205 -15.48 21.74 -14.03
CA LYS A 205 -15.56 23.09 -13.44
C LYS A 205 -15.05 24.16 -14.40
N ARG A 206 -13.93 23.91 -15.09
CA ARG A 206 -13.40 24.84 -16.12
C ARG A 206 -14.40 25.02 -17.26
N LEU A 207 -14.92 23.92 -17.84
CA LEU A 207 -15.88 23.97 -18.94
C LEU A 207 -17.19 24.69 -18.55
N LEU A 208 -17.70 24.45 -17.34
CA LEU A 208 -18.88 25.12 -16.85
C LEU A 208 -18.68 26.64 -16.69
N ALA A 209 -17.47 27.08 -16.33
CA ALA A 209 -17.15 28.49 -16.14
C ALA A 209 -16.85 29.24 -17.46
N THR A 210 -16.38 28.51 -18.51
CA THR A 210 -15.84 29.14 -19.74
C THR A 210 -16.63 28.85 -20.99
N THR A 211 -17.60 27.91 -20.95
CA THR A 211 -18.37 27.50 -22.14
C THR A 211 -19.87 27.43 -21.87
N SER A 212 -20.66 27.52 -22.93
CA SER A 212 -22.10 27.26 -22.91
C SER A 212 -22.48 25.80 -23.13
N PHE A 213 -21.54 24.87 -23.03
CA PHE A 213 -21.78 23.46 -23.28
C PHE A 213 -22.89 22.87 -22.43
N SER A 214 -23.73 22.03 -23.04
CA SER A 214 -24.73 21.26 -22.31
C SER A 214 -24.11 20.27 -21.36
N PRO A 215 -24.82 19.75 -20.37
CA PRO A 215 -24.30 18.71 -19.48
C PRO A 215 -23.80 17.47 -20.24
N GLN A 216 -24.48 17.09 -21.34
CA GLN A 216 -24.05 15.97 -22.19
C GLN A 216 -22.71 16.27 -22.86
N GLN A 217 -22.57 17.45 -23.47
CA GLN A 217 -21.30 17.85 -24.10
C GLN A 217 -20.13 17.91 -23.11
N ILE A 218 -20.39 18.38 -21.87
CA ILE A 218 -19.37 18.34 -20.82
C ILE A 218 -18.99 16.90 -20.50
N CYS A 219 -19.98 16.01 -20.35
CA CYS A 219 -19.73 14.59 -20.09
C CYS A 219 -18.85 13.96 -21.19
N ASP A 220 -19.14 14.26 -22.45
CA ASP A 220 -18.36 13.76 -23.59
C ASP A 220 -16.91 14.28 -23.54
N GLN A 221 -16.69 15.52 -23.12
CA GLN A 221 -15.35 16.12 -23.01
C GLN A 221 -14.53 15.59 -21.84
N ILE A 222 -15.17 15.08 -20.80
CA ILE A 222 -14.50 14.57 -19.60
C ILE A 222 -14.56 13.04 -19.46
N GLY A 223 -15.05 12.33 -20.50
CA GLY A 223 -15.07 10.87 -20.52
C GLY A 223 -16.05 10.23 -19.53
N ILE A 224 -17.19 10.86 -19.23
CA ILE A 224 -18.24 10.31 -18.38
C ILE A 224 -19.47 9.99 -19.21
N ALA A 225 -19.75 8.73 -19.46
CA ALA A 225 -20.85 8.31 -20.32
C ALA A 225 -22.26 8.64 -19.74
N ASN A 226 -22.41 8.75 -18.43
CA ASN A 226 -23.72 8.90 -17.76
C ASN A 226 -23.86 10.26 -17.08
N VAL A 227 -24.76 11.11 -17.60
CA VAL A 227 -25.02 12.45 -17.06
C VAL A 227 -25.52 12.43 -15.62
N SER A 228 -26.36 11.46 -15.24
CA SER A 228 -26.84 11.35 -13.85
C SER A 228 -25.71 11.02 -12.87
N TYR A 229 -24.77 10.19 -13.32
CA TYR A 229 -23.55 9.89 -12.55
C TYR A 229 -22.67 11.14 -12.43
N PHE A 230 -22.47 11.89 -13.50
CA PHE A 230 -21.77 13.16 -13.49
C PHE A 230 -22.36 14.14 -12.46
N TYR A 231 -23.69 14.36 -12.45
CA TYR A 231 -24.35 15.25 -11.50
C TYR A 231 -24.06 14.85 -10.03
N ARG A 232 -24.12 13.57 -9.72
CA ARG A 232 -23.80 13.07 -8.37
C ARG A 232 -22.35 13.34 -7.98
N GLN A 233 -21.40 13.01 -8.87
CA GLN A 233 -19.97 13.19 -8.60
C GLN A 233 -19.62 14.67 -8.51
N PHE A 234 -20.16 15.50 -9.39
CA PHE A 234 -19.92 16.93 -9.36
C PHE A 234 -20.46 17.59 -8.08
N LYS A 235 -21.67 17.24 -7.66
CA LYS A 235 -22.24 17.74 -6.39
C LYS A 235 -21.42 17.26 -5.19
N LYS A 236 -20.93 16.04 -5.20
CA LYS A 236 -20.05 15.51 -4.14
C LYS A 236 -18.72 16.29 -4.07
N SER A 237 -18.13 16.63 -5.22
CA SER A 237 -16.84 17.32 -5.33
C SER A 237 -16.92 18.84 -5.10
N SER A 238 -18.05 19.48 -5.41
CA SER A 238 -18.19 20.95 -5.40
C SER A 238 -19.19 21.48 -4.38
N GLY A 239 -20.00 20.60 -3.77
CA GLY A 239 -21.09 20.98 -2.85
C GLY A 239 -22.36 21.49 -3.56
N VAL A 240 -22.30 21.78 -4.85
CA VAL A 240 -23.41 22.39 -5.63
C VAL A 240 -23.64 21.60 -6.93
N THR A 241 -24.80 21.80 -7.57
CA THR A 241 -25.09 21.21 -8.88
C THR A 241 -24.28 21.89 -9.99
N PRO A 242 -24.02 21.18 -11.14
CA PRO A 242 -23.38 21.82 -12.30
C PRO A 242 -24.03 23.09 -12.76
N GLN A 243 -25.37 23.15 -12.74
CA GLN A 243 -26.14 24.34 -13.13
C GLN A 243 -25.90 25.50 -12.14
N GLN A 244 -25.99 25.25 -10.83
CA GLN A 244 -25.69 26.25 -9.80
C GLN A 244 -24.25 26.76 -9.87
N TYR A 245 -23.33 25.85 -10.20
CA TYR A 245 -21.91 26.21 -10.39
C TYR A 245 -21.74 27.14 -11.58
N ARG A 246 -22.38 26.86 -12.72
CA ARG A 246 -22.39 27.73 -13.91
C ARG A 246 -22.96 29.12 -13.62
N GLU A 247 -24.11 29.19 -12.97
CA GLU A 247 -24.75 30.47 -12.61
C GLU A 247 -23.85 31.39 -11.78
N ARG A 248 -22.94 30.79 -10.98
CA ARG A 248 -22.01 31.54 -10.10
C ARG A 248 -20.69 31.94 -10.77
N HIS A 249 -20.22 31.16 -11.75
CA HIS A 249 -18.87 31.26 -12.26
C HIS A 249 -18.77 31.48 -13.77
N PHE A 250 -19.89 31.46 -14.49
CA PHE A 250 -19.84 31.66 -15.94
C PHE A 250 -19.57 33.15 -16.23
N HIS A 251 -18.46 33.40 -16.91
CA HIS A 251 -18.03 34.68 -17.42
C HIS A 251 -18.10 34.58 -18.95
N GLY A 252 -19.34 34.76 -19.51
CA GLY A 252 -19.60 34.75 -20.95
C GLY A 252 -19.08 35.99 -21.67
#